data_bbd336f1e9b326cfec439c4d232fae13
#
_entry.id   bbd336f1e9b326cfec439c4d232fae13
#
_cell.length_a   1.000
_cell.length_b   1.000
_cell.length_c   1.000
_cell.angle_alpha   90.00
_cell.angle_beta   90.00
_cell.angle_gamma   90.00
#
_symmetry.space_group_name_H-M   'P 1'
#
loop_
_entity.id
_entity.type
_entity.pdbx_description
1 polymer ?
#
loop_
_entity_poly.entity_id
_entity_poly.type
_entity_poly.pdbx_seq_one_letter_code
_entity_poly.pdbx_strand_id
1 'polypeptide(L)'
;MKKYIYILCLSLIVTLPVFSQSGIKEVLKNIEVNNPTLQAGMQLNQAQKLEARTGIFLPNPTVELNQLWADRSVGGNANELAVVQSFDFPTVYANKNKLAKLKSATSDLQYAATRQEILLTAQQTCQEIIYL
;
A
#
# COMPACT_ATOMS: atom_id res chain seq x y z
N MET A 1 46.02 -17.88 46.21
CA MET A 1 44.57 -18.09 46.00
C MET A 1 43.78 -16.81 46.07
N LYS A 2 43.93 -15.91 47.03
CA LYS A 2 43.14 -14.64 47.15
C LYS A 2 43.25 -13.71 45.94
N LYS A 3 44.43 -13.62 45.28
CA LYS A 3 44.67 -12.73 44.10
C LYS A 3 43.80 -13.16 42.88
N TYR A 4 43.56 -14.44 42.65
CA TYR A 4 42.75 -14.92 41.53
C TYR A 4 41.23 -14.66 41.70
N ILE A 5 40.79 -14.59 42.95
CA ILE A 5 39.38 -14.26 43.29
C ILE A 5 39.05 -12.83 42.87
N TYR A 6 39.97 -11.88 43.09
CA TYR A 6 39.80 -10.46 42.65
C TYR A 6 39.73 -10.31 41.14
N ILE A 7 40.58 -11.08 40.42
CA ILE A 7 40.58 -11.07 38.96
C ILE A 7 39.27 -11.65 38.41
N LEU A 8 38.76 -12.74 39.03
CA LEU A 8 37.48 -13.34 38.67
C LEU A 8 36.28 -12.44 38.96
N CYS A 9 36.27 -11.75 40.10
CA CYS A 9 35.24 -10.74 40.40
C CYS A 9 35.29 -9.54 39.47
N LEU A 10 36.49 -9.08 39.07
CA LEU A 10 36.65 -7.96 38.16
C LEU A 10 36.18 -8.31 36.74
N SER A 11 36.36 -9.56 36.27
CA SER A 11 35.88 -10.02 34.96
C SER A 11 34.37 -10.17 34.92
N LEU A 12 33.70 -10.43 36.04
CA LEU A 12 32.23 -10.57 36.12
C LEU A 12 31.50 -9.22 35.99
N ILE A 13 32.14 -8.10 36.34
CA ILE A 13 31.54 -6.73 36.29
C ILE A 13 31.50 -6.21 34.85
N VAL A 14 32.33 -6.72 33.93
CA VAL A 14 32.43 -6.24 32.53
C VAL A 14 31.30 -6.79 31.65
N THR A 15 30.53 -7.79 32.09
CA THR A 15 29.50 -8.46 31.29
C THR A 15 28.07 -7.96 31.54
N LEU A 16 27.88 -6.79 32.12
CA LEU A 16 26.54 -6.22 32.22
C LEU A 16 26.07 -5.77 30.83
N PRO A 17 25.05 -6.41 30.24
CA PRO A 17 24.53 -5.95 28.96
C PRO A 17 23.97 -4.54 29.16
N VAL A 18 24.43 -3.61 28.33
CA VAL A 18 23.89 -2.25 28.26
C VAL A 18 22.49 -2.33 27.69
N PHE A 19 21.47 -2.43 28.52
CA PHE A 19 20.05 -2.42 28.14
C PHE A 19 19.52 -1.07 27.66
N SER A 20 20.37 -0.05 27.55
CA SER A 20 19.98 1.33 27.22
C SER A 20 19.42 1.53 25.79
N GLN A 21 19.71 0.62 24.85
CA GLN A 21 19.23 0.77 23.47
C GLN A 21 17.88 0.10 23.17
N SER A 22 17.32 -0.66 24.11
CA SER A 22 16.05 -1.35 23.90
C SER A 22 14.85 -0.40 23.92
N GLY A 23 14.88 0.64 24.75
CA GLY A 23 13.75 1.55 24.95
C GLY A 23 13.34 2.33 23.70
N ILE A 24 14.28 2.94 22.97
CA ILE A 24 13.96 3.72 21.75
C ILE A 24 13.43 2.80 20.66
N LYS A 25 14.04 1.64 20.45
CA LYS A 25 13.59 0.68 19.44
C LYS A 25 12.17 0.17 19.72
N GLU A 26 11.83 -0.06 20.99
CA GLU A 26 10.51 -0.50 21.39
C GLU A 26 9.47 0.60 21.18
N VAL A 27 9.79 1.85 21.51
CA VAL A 27 8.92 3.01 21.25
C VAL A 27 8.69 3.18 19.75
N LEU A 28 9.73 3.12 18.92
CA LEU A 28 9.59 3.21 17.47
C LEU A 28 8.73 2.08 16.90
N LYS A 29 8.89 0.86 17.38
CA LYS A 29 8.04 -0.27 16.99
C LYS A 29 6.58 -0.07 17.39
N ASN A 30 6.33 0.46 18.59
CA ASN A 30 4.97 0.78 19.04
C ASN A 30 4.34 1.89 18.19
N ILE A 31 5.10 2.92 17.82
CA ILE A 31 4.65 3.97 16.90
C ILE A 31 4.33 3.36 15.53
N GLU A 32 5.18 2.50 15.00
CA GLU A 32 4.96 1.86 13.70
C GLU A 32 3.66 1.07 13.64
N VAL A 33 3.32 0.37 14.72
CA VAL A 33 2.12 -0.48 14.79
C VAL A 33 0.85 0.33 15.10
N ASN A 34 0.95 1.31 15.99
CA ASN A 34 -0.22 1.98 16.57
C ASN A 34 -0.48 3.39 16.03
N ASN A 35 0.41 3.93 15.18
CA ASN A 35 0.22 5.28 14.65
C ASN A 35 -0.94 5.31 13.62
N PRO A 36 -2.01 6.10 13.88
CA PRO A 36 -3.18 6.15 13.01
C PRO A 36 -2.84 6.70 11.61
N THR A 37 -1.86 7.59 11.48
CA THR A 37 -1.42 8.13 10.19
C THR A 37 -0.76 7.04 9.35
N LEU A 38 0.04 6.15 9.95
CA LEU A 38 0.63 5.00 9.24
C LEU A 38 -0.42 3.98 8.84
N GLN A 39 -1.41 3.72 9.70
CA GLN A 39 -2.51 2.82 9.37
C GLN A 39 -3.37 3.38 8.22
N ALA A 40 -3.72 4.65 8.28
CA ALA A 40 -4.43 5.33 7.20
C ALA A 40 -3.61 5.35 5.89
N GLY A 41 -2.30 5.61 5.97
CA GLY A 41 -1.39 5.57 4.83
C GLY A 41 -1.31 4.18 4.18
N MET A 42 -1.31 3.11 4.98
CA MET A 42 -1.35 1.74 4.47
C MET A 42 -2.66 1.43 3.74
N GLN A 43 -3.79 1.86 4.28
CA GLN A 43 -5.10 1.70 3.63
C GLN A 43 -5.17 2.50 2.33
N LEU A 44 -4.66 3.74 2.33
CA LEU A 44 -4.58 4.58 1.13
C LEU A 44 -3.71 3.91 0.05
N ASN A 45 -2.55 3.37 0.42
CA ASN A 45 -1.69 2.63 -0.51
C ASN A 45 -2.44 1.44 -1.13
N GLN A 46 -3.18 0.66 -0.33
CA GLN A 46 -3.99 -0.45 -0.84
C GLN A 46 -5.08 0.03 -1.80
N ALA A 47 -5.78 1.11 -1.46
CA ALA A 47 -6.81 1.71 -2.32
C ALA A 47 -6.22 2.18 -3.66
N GLN A 48 -5.08 2.87 -3.65
CA GLN A 48 -4.38 3.32 -4.86
C GLN A 48 -3.91 2.17 -5.75
N LYS A 49 -3.49 1.04 -5.15
CA LYS A 49 -3.13 -0.17 -5.91
C LYS A 49 -4.35 -0.81 -6.58
N LEU A 50 -5.50 -0.81 -5.93
CA LEU A 50 -6.75 -1.28 -6.52
C LEU A 50 -7.21 -0.34 -7.62
N GLU A 51 -7.17 0.97 -7.38
CA GLU A 51 -7.50 2.00 -8.38
C GLU A 51 -6.60 1.89 -9.62
N ALA A 52 -5.30 1.66 -9.45
CA ALA A 52 -4.38 1.50 -10.56
C ALA A 52 -4.75 0.35 -11.51
N ARG A 53 -5.49 -0.64 -11.02
CA ARG A 53 -5.97 -1.78 -11.80
C ARG A 53 -7.37 -1.59 -12.40
N THR A 54 -8.07 -0.53 -12.02
CA THR A 54 -9.38 -0.22 -12.63
C THR A 54 -9.19 0.20 -14.08
N GLY A 55 -10.12 -0.21 -14.95
CA GLY A 55 -10.08 0.11 -16.37
C GLY A 55 -9.13 -0.74 -17.23
N ILE A 56 -8.50 -1.80 -16.66
CA ILE A 56 -7.72 -2.78 -17.41
C ILE A 56 -8.63 -3.87 -17.99
N PHE A 57 -9.80 -4.04 -17.42
CA PHE A 57 -10.76 -5.05 -17.84
C PHE A 57 -11.46 -4.67 -19.14
N LEU A 58 -11.97 -5.67 -19.83
CA LEU A 58 -12.85 -5.49 -20.97
C LEU A 58 -14.09 -4.68 -20.54
N PRO A 59 -14.55 -3.72 -21.34
CA PRO A 59 -15.84 -3.08 -21.13
C PRO A 59 -16.97 -4.11 -21.05
N ASN A 60 -17.97 -3.85 -20.25
CA ASN A 60 -19.13 -4.74 -20.15
C ASN A 60 -19.86 -4.80 -21.50
N PRO A 61 -20.37 -5.97 -21.91
CA PRO A 61 -21.23 -6.06 -23.08
C PRO A 61 -22.51 -5.25 -22.85
N THR A 62 -22.92 -4.52 -23.87
CA THR A 62 -24.19 -3.81 -23.88
C THR A 62 -25.22 -4.66 -24.62
N VAL A 63 -26.35 -4.89 -24.00
CA VAL A 63 -27.50 -5.56 -24.64
C VAL A 63 -28.55 -4.50 -24.91
N GLU A 64 -28.88 -4.31 -26.16
CA GLU A 64 -29.87 -3.33 -26.62
C GLU A 64 -31.06 -4.06 -27.19
N LEU A 65 -32.26 -3.73 -26.69
CA LEU A 65 -33.51 -4.21 -27.21
C LEU A 65 -34.27 -3.01 -27.80
N ASN A 66 -34.34 -2.95 -29.11
CA ASN A 66 -35.07 -1.92 -29.83
C ASN A 66 -36.39 -2.48 -30.35
N GLN A 67 -37.46 -1.82 -30.00
CA GLN A 67 -38.80 -2.13 -30.53
C GLN A 67 -39.23 -1.02 -31.49
N LEU A 68 -39.27 -1.36 -32.79
CA LEU A 68 -39.66 -0.44 -33.83
C LEU A 68 -41.16 -0.63 -34.11
N TRP A 69 -41.90 0.45 -33.94
CA TRP A 69 -43.34 0.51 -34.25
C TRP A 69 -43.47 1.17 -35.62
N ALA A 70 -43.93 0.41 -36.61
CA ALA A 70 -44.17 0.94 -37.92
C ALA A 70 -45.59 0.57 -38.39
N ASP A 71 -46.16 1.40 -39.30
CA ASP A 71 -47.44 1.14 -39.91
C ASP A 71 -47.34 -0.16 -40.78
N ARG A 72 -48.42 -0.93 -40.81
CA ARG A 72 -48.50 -2.15 -41.62
C ARG A 72 -48.22 -1.92 -43.11
N SER A 73 -48.46 -0.72 -43.62
CA SER A 73 -48.16 -0.34 -44.99
C SER A 73 -46.68 -0.22 -45.32
N VAL A 74 -45.78 -0.10 -44.29
CA VAL A 74 -44.35 0.14 -44.40
C VAL A 74 -43.53 -1.05 -43.86
N GLY A 75 -44.14 -2.15 -43.47
CA GLY A 75 -43.39 -3.35 -43.04
C GLY A 75 -43.79 -3.89 -41.65
N GLY A 76 -44.61 -3.17 -40.87
CA GLY A 76 -45.08 -3.61 -39.55
C GLY A 76 -44.06 -3.43 -38.43
N ASN A 77 -44.43 -3.92 -37.24
CA ASN A 77 -43.57 -3.84 -36.03
C ASN A 77 -42.37 -4.79 -36.15
N ALA A 78 -41.17 -4.31 -35.82
CA ALA A 78 -39.96 -5.11 -35.75
C ALA A 78 -39.35 -5.03 -34.37
N ASN A 79 -38.83 -6.15 -33.87
CA ASN A 79 -38.00 -6.20 -32.66
C ASN A 79 -36.56 -6.49 -33.05
N GLU A 80 -35.66 -5.66 -32.56
CA GLU A 80 -34.23 -5.80 -32.77
C GLU A 80 -33.56 -6.08 -31.44
N LEU A 81 -32.77 -7.15 -31.36
CA LEU A 81 -31.89 -7.45 -30.24
C LEU A 81 -30.47 -7.33 -30.72
N ALA A 82 -29.74 -6.36 -30.18
CA ALA A 82 -28.32 -6.17 -30.44
C ALA A 82 -27.49 -6.46 -29.21
N VAL A 83 -26.39 -7.19 -29.38
CA VAL A 83 -25.39 -7.38 -28.32
C VAL A 83 -24.07 -6.79 -28.85
N VAL A 84 -23.63 -5.72 -28.18
CA VAL A 84 -22.45 -4.98 -28.57
C VAL A 84 -21.33 -5.20 -27.55
N GLN A 85 -20.17 -5.71 -27.98
CA GLN A 85 -18.96 -5.85 -27.18
C GLN A 85 -17.84 -5.08 -27.82
N SER A 86 -17.29 -4.10 -27.07
CA SER A 86 -16.12 -3.32 -27.49
C SER A 86 -14.83 -4.01 -27.06
N PHE A 87 -13.82 -3.96 -27.91
CA PHE A 87 -12.47 -4.45 -27.61
C PHE A 87 -11.46 -3.38 -27.99
N ASP A 88 -10.62 -2.99 -27.02
CA ASP A 88 -9.43 -2.20 -27.32
C ASP A 88 -8.35 -3.10 -27.98
N PHE A 89 -7.43 -2.47 -28.69
CA PHE A 89 -6.32 -3.23 -29.29
C PHE A 89 -5.46 -3.86 -28.18
N PRO A 90 -4.96 -5.11 -28.32
CA PRO A 90 -4.25 -5.83 -27.26
C PRO A 90 -3.07 -5.08 -26.62
N THR A 91 -2.36 -4.24 -27.40
CA THR A 91 -1.26 -3.41 -26.87
C THR A 91 -1.72 -2.37 -25.87
N VAL A 92 -2.96 -1.91 -25.96
CA VAL A 92 -3.55 -0.96 -24.98
C VAL A 92 -3.64 -1.62 -23.61
N TYR A 93 -4.12 -2.85 -23.54
CA TYR A 93 -4.18 -3.61 -22.26
C TYR A 93 -2.79 -3.90 -21.71
N ALA A 94 -1.82 -4.22 -22.56
CA ALA A 94 -0.43 -4.43 -22.14
C ALA A 94 0.18 -3.15 -21.55
N ASN A 95 -0.07 -2.00 -22.15
CA ASN A 95 0.41 -0.71 -21.67
C ASN A 95 -0.31 -0.26 -20.39
N LYS A 96 -1.65 -0.47 -20.30
CA LYS A 96 -2.43 -0.23 -19.09
C LYS A 96 -1.89 -1.07 -17.92
N ASN A 97 -1.55 -2.34 -18.15
CA ASN A 97 -0.93 -3.21 -17.13
C ASN A 97 0.44 -2.72 -16.67
N LYS A 98 1.30 -2.28 -17.61
CA LYS A 98 2.61 -1.68 -17.25
C LYS A 98 2.43 -0.42 -16.41
N LEU A 99 1.51 0.46 -16.81
CA LEU A 99 1.19 1.68 -16.09
C LEU A 99 0.66 1.37 -14.67
N ALA A 100 -0.23 0.39 -14.52
CA ALA A 100 -0.75 -0.04 -13.23
C ALA A 100 0.35 -0.55 -12.30
N LYS A 101 1.31 -1.32 -12.83
CA LYS A 101 2.48 -1.78 -12.06
C LYS A 101 3.35 -0.62 -11.58
N LEU A 102 3.61 0.36 -12.45
CA LEU A 102 4.38 1.55 -12.09
C LEU A 102 3.66 2.41 -11.04
N LYS A 103 2.36 2.65 -11.22
CA LYS A 103 1.54 3.37 -10.23
C LYS A 103 1.54 2.66 -8.86
N SER A 104 1.41 1.33 -8.85
CA SER A 104 1.48 0.53 -7.61
C SER A 104 2.85 0.66 -6.94
N ALA A 105 3.95 0.60 -7.71
CA ALA A 105 5.29 0.78 -7.17
C ALA A 105 5.51 2.20 -6.63
N THR A 106 5.00 3.23 -7.33
CA THR A 106 5.04 4.62 -6.84
C THR A 106 4.30 4.78 -5.52
N SER A 107 3.12 4.19 -5.40
CA SER A 107 2.34 4.22 -4.16
C SER A 107 3.08 3.53 -2.99
N ASP A 108 3.76 2.40 -3.25
CA ASP A 108 4.59 1.73 -2.23
C ASP A 108 5.75 2.61 -1.76
N LEU A 109 6.42 3.29 -2.68
CA LEU A 109 7.51 4.21 -2.36
C LEU A 109 7.03 5.43 -1.58
N GLN A 110 5.87 5.99 -1.94
CA GLN A 110 5.26 7.10 -1.20
C GLN A 110 4.93 6.70 0.24
N TYR A 111 4.31 5.55 0.44
CA TYR A 111 4.04 5.03 1.78
C TYR A 111 5.33 4.79 2.57
N ALA A 112 6.37 4.20 1.95
CA ALA A 112 7.66 3.98 2.57
C ALA A 112 8.34 5.28 2.97
N ALA A 113 8.26 6.34 2.15
CA ALA A 113 8.80 7.66 2.45
C ALA A 113 8.09 8.29 3.66
N THR A 114 6.75 8.29 3.68
CA THR A 114 5.97 8.80 4.82
C THR A 114 6.27 8.02 6.11
N ARG A 115 6.40 6.70 6.02
CA ARG A 115 6.78 5.85 7.16
C ARG A 115 8.15 6.26 7.72
N GLN A 116 9.14 6.44 6.84
CA GLN A 116 10.49 6.84 7.25
C GLN A 116 10.51 8.23 7.90
N GLU A 117 9.77 9.19 7.35
CA GLU A 117 9.65 10.54 7.90
C GLU A 117 9.06 10.52 9.33
N ILE A 118 7.98 9.77 9.55
CA ILE A 118 7.35 9.65 10.87
C ILE A 118 8.31 8.99 11.87
N LEU A 119 8.97 7.91 11.48
CA LEU A 119 9.92 7.22 12.37
C LEU A 119 11.16 8.07 12.67
N LEU A 120 11.65 8.84 11.69
CA LEU A 120 12.78 9.76 11.89
C LEU A 120 12.40 10.87 12.87
N THR A 121 11.25 11.50 12.70
CA THR A 121 10.74 12.53 13.61
C THR A 121 10.59 11.97 15.03
N ALA A 122 10.01 10.79 15.17
CA ALA A 122 9.87 10.13 16.47
C ALA A 122 11.25 9.84 17.11
N GLN A 123 12.22 9.39 16.32
CA GLN A 123 13.58 9.14 16.82
C GLN A 123 14.26 10.43 17.29
N GLN A 124 14.11 11.52 16.53
CA GLN A 124 14.65 12.83 16.90
C GLN A 124 14.05 13.32 18.21
N THR A 125 12.72 13.23 18.35
CA THR A 125 12.03 13.62 19.59
C THR A 125 12.48 12.77 20.80
N CYS A 126 12.66 11.45 20.63
CA CYS A 126 13.18 10.60 21.69
C CYS A 126 14.61 11.00 22.09
N GLN A 127 15.46 11.39 21.13
CA GLN A 127 16.81 11.86 21.43
C GLN A 127 16.80 13.21 22.17
N GLU A 128 15.96 14.16 21.76
CA GLU A 128 15.80 15.44 22.45
C GLU A 128 15.39 15.26 23.90
N ILE A 129 14.43 14.36 24.18
CA ILE A 129 13.98 14.07 25.55
C ILE A 129 15.11 13.50 26.43
N ILE A 130 16.04 12.75 25.85
CA ILE A 130 17.17 12.17 26.59
C ILE A 130 18.23 13.23 26.92
N TYR A 131 18.35 14.28 26.11
CA TYR A 131 19.32 15.35 26.30
C TYR A 131 18.82 16.52 27.17
N LEU A 132 17.54 16.57 27.48
CA LEU A 132 16.93 17.53 28.41
C LEU A 132 16.99 17.04 29.86
#